data_5d279b578bceaf3c04d97bd25c20e21c
#
_entry.id   5d279b578bceaf3c04d97bd25c20e21c
#
_cell.length_a   1.000
_cell.length_b   1.000
_cell.length_c   1.000
_cell.angle_alpha   90.00
_cell.angle_beta   90.00
_cell.angle_gamma   90.00
#
_symmetry.space_group_name_H-M   'P 1'
#
loop_
_entity.id
_entity.type
_entity.pdbx_description
1 polymer ?
#
loop_
_entity_poly.entity_id
_entity_poly.type
_entity_poly.pdbx_seq_one_letter_code
_entity_poly.pdbx_strand_id
1 'polypeptide(L)'
;MDLTNYVDVPTRFAMALERWPELRIMENRPEVITVADKVFISVTMQAWRTPDDEIPAQATAWEPIPGLTPFTRNSEMMNASTSALGRVLGLMLSFGPKMASAEEVRNRQETSAPAVLVKQPQNAPRQALGANASNAPSEAQLKYLRDLNYEGPVPETRADATALIKRLVP
;
A
#
# COMPACT_ATOMS: atom_id res chain seq x y z
N MET A 1 -10.36 -14.77 -8.66
CA MET A 1 -11.61 -14.13 -8.18
C MET A 1 -11.78 -12.83 -8.95
N ASP A 2 -12.92 -12.61 -9.54
CA ASP A 2 -13.18 -11.43 -10.35
C ASP A 2 -13.44 -10.22 -9.42
N LEU A 3 -12.60 -9.19 -9.50
CA LEU A 3 -12.73 -7.95 -8.73
C LEU A 3 -13.67 -6.92 -9.38
N THR A 4 -14.16 -7.19 -10.60
CA THR A 4 -15.07 -6.30 -11.34
C THR A 4 -16.35 -5.98 -10.60
N ASN A 5 -16.71 -6.81 -9.62
CA ASN A 5 -17.90 -6.63 -8.78
C ASN A 5 -17.65 -5.85 -7.48
N TYR A 6 -16.41 -5.42 -7.21
CA TYR A 6 -16.07 -4.67 -6.00
C TYR A 6 -15.80 -3.21 -6.34
N VAL A 7 -16.52 -2.32 -5.68
CA VAL A 7 -16.34 -0.87 -5.83
C VAL A 7 -15.17 -0.43 -4.97
N ASP A 8 -14.20 0.28 -5.56
CA ASP A 8 -13.07 0.84 -4.85
C ASP A 8 -13.46 2.01 -3.93
N VAL A 9 -12.58 2.36 -3.01
CA VAL A 9 -12.85 3.41 -2.01
C VAL A 9 -13.05 4.78 -2.66
N PRO A 10 -12.23 5.23 -3.64
CA PRO A 10 -12.44 6.49 -4.34
C PRO A 10 -13.81 6.58 -5.02
N THR A 11 -14.24 5.52 -5.68
CA THR A 11 -15.57 5.45 -6.33
C THR A 11 -16.68 5.53 -5.28
N ARG A 12 -16.58 4.79 -4.16
CA ARG A 12 -17.55 4.88 -3.05
C ARG A 12 -17.63 6.30 -2.51
N PHE A 13 -16.50 6.95 -2.36
CA PHE A 13 -16.44 8.33 -1.86
C PHE A 13 -17.12 9.31 -2.83
N ALA A 14 -16.84 9.19 -4.12
CA ALA A 14 -17.51 10.01 -5.15
C ALA A 14 -19.04 9.81 -5.13
N MET A 15 -19.51 8.56 -5.08
CA MET A 15 -20.95 8.23 -4.97
C MET A 15 -21.57 8.80 -3.69
N ALA A 16 -20.85 8.77 -2.57
CA ALA A 16 -21.34 9.32 -1.32
C ALA A 16 -21.45 10.85 -1.36
N LEU A 17 -20.48 11.55 -1.97
CA LEU A 17 -20.53 13.00 -2.15
C LEU A 17 -21.64 13.43 -3.13
N GLU A 18 -21.86 12.65 -4.19
CA GLU A 18 -22.99 12.90 -5.12
C GLU A 18 -24.32 12.81 -4.39
N ARG A 19 -24.48 11.81 -3.52
CA ARG A 19 -25.72 11.58 -2.78
C ARG A 19 -25.89 12.54 -1.59
N TRP A 20 -24.79 12.91 -0.94
CA TRP A 20 -24.73 13.78 0.23
C TRP A 20 -23.60 14.82 0.06
N PRO A 21 -23.86 15.94 -0.58
CA PRO A 21 -22.84 16.98 -0.82
C PRO A 21 -22.23 17.56 0.45
N GLU A 22 -22.93 17.50 1.59
CA GLU A 22 -22.46 17.95 2.89
C GLU A 22 -21.85 16.85 3.76
N LEU A 23 -21.50 15.70 3.15
CA LEU A 23 -20.85 14.57 3.82
C LEU A 23 -19.65 15.03 4.64
N ARG A 24 -19.61 14.61 5.90
CA ARG A 24 -18.47 14.80 6.80
C ARG A 24 -17.92 13.46 7.20
N ILE A 25 -16.59 13.35 7.20
CA ILE A 25 -15.88 12.13 7.62
C ILE A 25 -14.86 12.52 8.66
N MET A 26 -14.75 11.71 9.70
CA MET A 26 -13.76 11.87 10.75
C MET A 26 -13.08 10.53 11.01
N GLU A 27 -11.76 10.55 10.99
CA GLU A 27 -10.94 9.46 11.50
C GLU A 27 -10.71 9.67 12.99
N ASN A 28 -11.08 8.68 13.80
CA ASN A 28 -10.75 8.68 15.21
C ASN A 28 -9.25 8.39 15.37
N ARG A 29 -8.69 8.78 16.51
CA ARG A 29 -7.30 8.48 16.83
C ARG A 29 -7.04 6.98 16.68
N PRO A 30 -6.07 6.57 15.88
CA PRO A 30 -5.71 5.16 15.73
C PRO A 30 -5.24 4.56 17.07
N GLU A 31 -5.56 3.29 17.28
CA GLU A 31 -5.24 2.55 18.50
C GLU A 31 -4.42 1.31 18.18
N VAL A 32 -3.43 1.01 19.01
CA VAL A 32 -2.73 -0.27 18.96
C VAL A 32 -3.42 -1.24 19.91
N ILE A 33 -3.92 -2.34 19.39
CA ILE A 33 -4.65 -3.35 20.16
C ILE A 33 -3.93 -4.70 20.08
N THR A 34 -4.11 -5.52 21.12
CA THR A 34 -3.60 -6.90 21.14
C THR A 34 -4.78 -7.87 21.19
N VAL A 35 -4.83 -8.78 20.22
CA VAL A 35 -5.85 -9.81 20.12
C VAL A 35 -5.15 -11.16 19.91
N ALA A 36 -5.37 -12.12 20.81
CA ALA A 36 -4.77 -13.46 20.76
C ALA A 36 -3.24 -13.40 20.53
N ASP A 37 -2.55 -12.64 21.36
CA ASP A 37 -1.08 -12.43 21.35
C ASP A 37 -0.52 -11.79 20.06
N LYS A 38 -1.39 -11.26 19.21
CA LYS A 38 -0.99 -10.51 18.00
C LYS A 38 -1.33 -9.03 18.15
N VAL A 39 -0.42 -8.20 17.68
CA VAL A 39 -0.56 -6.74 17.72
C VAL A 39 -1.19 -6.25 16.41
N PHE A 40 -2.12 -5.33 16.52
CA PHE A 40 -2.82 -4.71 15.39
C PHE A 40 -2.86 -3.19 15.56
N ILE A 41 -2.87 -2.47 14.46
CA ILE A 41 -3.34 -1.09 14.40
C ILE A 41 -4.83 -1.11 14.05
N SER A 42 -5.65 -0.43 14.85
CA SER A 42 -7.09 -0.30 14.67
C SER A 42 -7.44 1.14 14.34
N VAL A 43 -8.25 1.33 13.32
CA VAL A 43 -8.73 2.65 12.89
C VAL A 43 -10.25 2.60 12.80
N THR A 44 -10.89 3.62 13.37
CA THR A 44 -12.34 3.80 13.31
C THR A 44 -12.66 5.08 12.54
N MET A 45 -13.50 4.95 11.52
CA MET A 45 -14.06 6.05 10.74
C MET A 45 -15.51 6.30 11.12
N GLN A 46 -15.86 7.56 11.21
CA GLN A 46 -17.22 8.05 11.39
C GLN A 46 -17.61 8.92 10.19
N ALA A 47 -18.87 8.86 9.78
CA ALA A 47 -19.37 9.64 8.65
C ALA A 47 -20.81 10.10 8.89
N TRP A 48 -21.06 11.38 8.63
CA TRP A 48 -22.36 12.04 8.73
C TRP A 48 -22.81 12.43 7.32
N ARG A 49 -24.04 12.10 6.94
CA ARG A 49 -24.60 12.46 5.63
C ARG A 49 -24.84 13.96 5.52
N THR A 50 -25.26 14.57 6.62
CA THR A 50 -25.56 15.99 6.75
C THR A 50 -25.05 16.52 8.09
N PRO A 51 -24.91 17.84 8.26
CA PRO A 51 -24.57 18.44 9.56
C PRO A 51 -25.57 18.12 10.69
N ASP A 52 -26.81 17.81 10.34
CA ASP A 52 -27.90 17.56 11.29
C ASP A 52 -28.02 16.09 11.71
N ASP A 53 -27.21 15.18 11.13
CA ASP A 53 -27.17 13.79 11.57
C ASP A 53 -26.62 13.72 13.01
N GLU A 54 -27.45 13.31 13.95
CA GLU A 54 -27.06 13.16 15.37
C GLU A 54 -26.13 11.96 15.58
N ILE A 55 -26.33 10.88 14.83
CA ILE A 55 -25.60 9.62 14.95
C ILE A 55 -24.88 9.32 13.65
N PRO A 56 -23.52 9.30 13.65
CA PRO A 56 -22.76 8.95 12.46
C PRO A 56 -22.86 7.46 12.13
N ALA A 57 -22.74 7.13 10.85
CA ALA A 57 -22.32 5.80 10.46
C ALA A 57 -20.88 5.57 10.95
N GLN A 58 -20.58 4.38 11.47
CA GLN A 58 -19.26 4.07 12.00
C GLN A 58 -18.79 2.71 11.51
N ALA A 59 -17.50 2.61 11.19
CA ALA A 59 -16.84 1.34 10.87
C ALA A 59 -15.42 1.33 11.38
N THR A 60 -14.97 0.16 11.84
CA THR A 60 -13.61 -0.08 12.30
C THR A 60 -12.95 -1.11 11.39
N ALA A 61 -11.69 -0.87 11.06
CA ALA A 61 -10.80 -1.83 10.43
C ALA A 61 -9.50 -1.93 11.22
N TRP A 62 -8.83 -3.05 11.09
CA TRP A 62 -7.53 -3.28 11.71
C TRP A 62 -6.57 -4.00 10.76
N GLU A 63 -5.27 -3.75 10.94
CA GLU A 63 -4.20 -4.43 10.23
C GLU A 63 -3.18 -4.98 11.23
N PRO A 64 -2.63 -6.18 11.01
CA PRO A 64 -1.62 -6.75 11.89
C PRO A 64 -0.32 -5.97 11.80
N ILE A 65 0.40 -5.85 12.93
CA ILE A 65 1.73 -5.27 13.02
C ILE A 65 2.73 -6.37 13.41
N PRO A 66 3.73 -6.69 12.58
CA PRO A 66 3.97 -6.16 11.24
C PRO A 66 2.97 -6.70 10.21
N GLY A 67 2.75 -5.95 9.14
CA GLY A 67 1.91 -6.36 8.02
C GLY A 67 2.35 -7.69 7.41
N LEU A 68 1.38 -8.51 7.00
CA LEU A 68 1.62 -9.89 6.59
C LEU A 68 2.24 -10.01 5.20
N THR A 69 2.06 -9.02 4.35
CA THR A 69 2.56 -9.01 2.97
C THR A 69 3.61 -7.92 2.76
N PRO A 70 4.43 -8.00 1.71
CA PRO A 70 5.34 -6.90 1.35
C PRO A 70 4.62 -5.57 1.06
N PHE A 71 3.36 -5.62 0.63
CA PHE A 71 2.55 -4.44 0.31
C PHE A 71 1.90 -3.82 1.55
N THR A 72 1.62 -4.61 2.58
CA THR A 72 1.01 -4.13 3.83
C THR A 72 2.04 -3.75 4.88
N ARG A 73 3.27 -4.29 4.78
CA ARG A 73 4.34 -4.01 5.74
C ARG A 73 4.84 -2.57 5.61
N ASN A 74 4.92 -1.86 6.74
CA ASN A 74 5.25 -0.45 6.87
C ASN A 74 4.19 0.52 6.29
N SER A 75 2.98 0.01 5.99
CA SER A 75 1.82 0.79 5.58
C SER A 75 0.54 0.35 6.29
N GLU A 76 0.69 -0.33 7.44
CA GLU A 76 -0.40 -0.94 8.18
C GLU A 76 -1.49 0.07 8.57
N MET A 77 -1.08 1.24 9.07
CA MET A 77 -2.00 2.31 9.41
C MET A 77 -2.76 2.84 8.21
N MET A 78 -2.06 3.07 7.08
CA MET A 78 -2.68 3.56 5.84
C MET A 78 -3.71 2.56 5.32
N ASN A 79 -3.39 1.26 5.37
CA ASN A 79 -4.31 0.20 4.94
C ASN A 79 -5.52 0.11 5.87
N ALA A 80 -5.33 0.20 7.19
CA ALA A 80 -6.42 0.22 8.16
C ALA A 80 -7.35 1.43 7.94
N SER A 81 -6.79 2.63 7.73
CA SER A 81 -7.55 3.85 7.43
C SER A 81 -8.36 3.71 6.15
N THR A 82 -7.75 3.24 5.06
CA THR A 82 -8.43 3.04 3.77
C THR A 82 -9.55 2.00 3.90
N SER A 83 -9.30 0.90 4.61
CA SER A 83 -10.29 -0.15 4.86
C SER A 83 -11.46 0.37 5.69
N ALA A 84 -11.19 1.12 6.77
CA ALA A 84 -12.24 1.71 7.61
C ALA A 84 -13.11 2.70 6.81
N LEU A 85 -12.48 3.56 5.98
CA LEU A 85 -13.17 4.48 5.08
C LEU A 85 -14.06 3.72 4.08
N GLY A 86 -13.52 2.71 3.41
CA GLY A 86 -14.29 1.90 2.46
C GLY A 86 -15.48 1.21 3.10
N ARG A 87 -15.37 0.77 4.35
CA ARG A 87 -16.44 0.11 5.11
C ARG A 87 -17.53 1.09 5.55
N VAL A 88 -17.17 2.25 6.10
CA VAL A 88 -18.19 3.25 6.52
C VAL A 88 -18.99 3.76 5.33
N LEU A 89 -18.33 4.03 4.20
CA LEU A 89 -19.01 4.40 2.96
C LEU A 89 -19.89 3.26 2.42
N GLY A 90 -19.40 2.02 2.52
CA GLY A 90 -20.20 0.84 2.12
C GLY A 90 -21.47 0.66 2.97
N LEU A 91 -21.41 0.93 4.27
CA LEU A 91 -22.58 0.95 5.16
C LEU A 91 -23.59 2.03 4.73
N MET A 92 -23.11 3.25 4.50
CA MET A 92 -23.96 4.38 4.11
C MET A 92 -24.63 4.16 2.76
N LEU A 93 -23.89 3.64 1.78
CA LEU A 93 -24.37 3.37 0.41
C LEU A 93 -25.15 2.06 0.28
N SER A 94 -25.29 1.29 1.37
CA SER A 94 -26.05 0.04 1.44
C SER A 94 -25.57 -1.03 0.44
N PHE A 95 -24.24 -1.22 0.32
CA PHE A 95 -23.69 -2.25 -0.56
C PHE A 95 -23.99 -3.70 -0.12
N GLY A 96 -24.73 -3.89 0.98
CA GLY A 96 -25.19 -5.21 1.45
C GLY A 96 -24.03 -6.18 1.69
N PRO A 97 -24.09 -7.41 1.16
CA PRO A 97 -23.04 -8.41 1.40
C PRO A 97 -21.67 -8.07 0.77
N LYS A 98 -21.59 -7.03 -0.06
CA LYS A 98 -20.35 -6.56 -0.71
C LYS A 98 -19.73 -5.37 0.03
N MET A 99 -19.72 -5.41 1.36
CA MET A 99 -19.16 -4.32 2.17
C MET A 99 -17.63 -4.17 2.05
N ALA A 100 -16.91 -5.27 1.82
CA ALA A 100 -15.48 -5.20 1.58
C ALA A 100 -15.19 -4.37 0.31
N SER A 101 -14.16 -3.51 0.38
CA SER A 101 -13.69 -2.78 -0.80
C SER A 101 -12.81 -3.67 -1.69
N ALA A 102 -12.56 -3.23 -2.92
CA ALA A 102 -11.64 -3.93 -3.83
C ALA A 102 -10.23 -4.06 -3.22
N GLU A 103 -9.78 -3.05 -2.50
CA GLU A 103 -8.49 -3.02 -1.79
C GLU A 103 -8.45 -4.05 -0.68
N GLU A 104 -9.49 -4.12 0.13
CA GLU A 104 -9.61 -5.05 1.25
C GLU A 104 -9.61 -6.51 0.76
N VAL A 105 -10.30 -6.81 -0.33
CA VAL A 105 -10.33 -8.13 -0.95
C VAL A 105 -8.96 -8.50 -1.53
N ARG A 106 -8.30 -7.57 -2.20
CA ARG A 106 -6.96 -7.78 -2.77
C ARG A 106 -5.94 -8.10 -1.68
N ASN A 107 -5.89 -7.30 -0.61
CA ASN A 107 -4.96 -7.48 0.50
C ASN A 107 -5.15 -8.85 1.18
N ARG A 108 -6.40 -9.35 1.30
CA ARG A 108 -6.70 -10.68 1.86
C ARG A 108 -6.33 -11.83 0.94
N GLN A 109 -6.47 -11.67 -0.37
CA GLN A 109 -6.10 -12.72 -1.33
C GLN A 109 -4.60 -12.98 -1.35
N GLU A 110 -3.79 -11.96 -1.26
CA GLU A 110 -2.34 -12.09 -1.18
C GLU A 110 -1.89 -12.82 0.10
N THR A 111 -2.68 -12.71 1.17
CA THR A 111 -2.44 -13.44 2.44
C THR A 111 -2.86 -14.91 2.34
N SER A 112 -3.79 -15.26 1.45
CA SER A 112 -4.33 -16.61 1.27
C SER A 112 -3.53 -17.45 0.29
N ALA A 113 -2.56 -16.90 -0.42
CA ALA A 113 -1.58 -17.68 -1.17
C ALA A 113 -0.82 -18.58 -0.16
N PRO A 114 -0.69 -19.91 -0.42
CA PRO A 114 0.05 -20.78 0.48
C PRO A 114 1.44 -20.20 0.67
N ALA A 115 1.80 -19.92 1.91
CA ALA A 115 3.15 -19.53 2.25
C ALA A 115 4.06 -20.69 1.82
N VAL A 116 4.69 -20.56 0.67
CA VAL A 116 5.85 -21.39 0.34
C VAL A 116 6.84 -21.04 1.45
N LEU A 117 7.03 -21.98 2.37
CA LEU A 117 8.04 -21.95 3.42
C LEU A 117 9.42 -21.92 2.72
N VAL A 118 9.80 -20.75 2.22
CA VAL A 118 11.19 -20.45 1.93
C VAL A 118 11.86 -20.35 3.30
N LYS A 119 12.46 -21.47 3.75
CA LYS A 119 13.43 -21.45 4.83
C LYS A 119 14.48 -20.39 4.45
N GLN A 120 14.40 -19.23 5.07
CA GLN A 120 15.48 -18.25 4.97
C GLN A 120 16.73 -18.88 5.62
N PRO A 121 17.82 -19.04 4.90
CA PRO A 121 19.09 -19.33 5.54
C PRO A 121 19.46 -18.09 6.37
N GLN A 122 19.54 -18.28 7.68
CA GLN A 122 20.16 -17.29 8.56
C GLN A 122 21.63 -17.15 8.11
N ASN A 123 22.04 -15.90 7.86
CA ASN A 123 23.37 -15.48 7.42
C ASN A 123 23.66 -15.58 5.91
N ALA A 124 23.02 -14.70 5.14
CA ALA A 124 23.60 -14.25 3.87
C ALA A 124 23.58 -12.71 3.85
N PRO A 125 24.65 -12.04 3.38
CA PRO A 125 24.67 -10.58 3.27
C PRO A 125 23.55 -10.12 2.32
N ARG A 126 22.95 -8.98 2.62
CA ARG A 126 21.92 -8.34 1.81
C ARG A 126 22.36 -8.28 0.35
N GLN A 127 21.93 -9.22 -0.45
CA GLN A 127 21.98 -9.09 -1.90
C GLN A 127 20.80 -8.24 -2.35
N ALA A 128 21.14 -7.14 -3.02
CA ALA A 128 20.21 -6.20 -3.60
C ALA A 128 19.22 -6.90 -4.56
N LEU A 129 17.96 -6.47 -4.51
CA LEU A 129 16.92 -6.79 -5.49
C LEU A 129 17.44 -6.64 -6.92
N GLY A 130 17.36 -7.73 -7.72
CA GLY A 130 17.59 -7.63 -9.16
C GLY A 130 18.35 -8.78 -9.80
N ALA A 131 17.96 -10.03 -9.57
CA ALA A 131 18.52 -11.15 -10.33
C ALA A 131 17.65 -11.47 -11.57
N ASN A 132 17.53 -10.50 -12.50
CA ASN A 132 17.29 -10.68 -13.93
C ASN A 132 17.42 -9.34 -14.70
N ALA A 133 18.18 -8.38 -14.16
CA ALA A 133 18.65 -7.26 -14.94
C ALA A 133 19.97 -7.68 -15.60
N SER A 134 20.08 -7.54 -16.91
CA SER A 134 21.35 -7.67 -17.62
C SER A 134 22.43 -6.93 -16.83
N ASN A 135 23.62 -7.51 -16.68
CA ASN A 135 24.75 -6.89 -15.97
C ASN A 135 25.21 -5.58 -16.66
N ALA A 136 24.62 -5.24 -17.80
CA ALA A 136 24.84 -4.04 -18.56
C ALA A 136 24.37 -2.77 -17.82
N PRO A 137 25.04 -1.63 -18.04
CA PRO A 137 24.63 -0.33 -17.50
C PRO A 137 23.19 0.01 -17.89
N SER A 138 22.44 0.65 -17.00
CA SER A 138 21.11 1.14 -17.33
C SER A 138 21.17 2.35 -18.26
N GLU A 139 20.12 2.56 -19.06
CA GLU A 139 20.02 3.75 -19.92
C GLU A 139 20.13 5.05 -19.12
N ALA A 140 19.61 5.06 -17.90
CA ALA A 140 19.71 6.21 -17.00
C ALA A 140 21.16 6.50 -16.58
N GLN A 141 21.97 5.47 -16.30
CA GLN A 141 23.38 5.63 -16.00
C GLN A 141 24.18 6.12 -17.22
N LEU A 142 23.90 5.59 -18.39
CA LEU A 142 24.55 6.02 -19.62
C LEU A 142 24.16 7.47 -20.00
N LYS A 143 22.91 7.86 -19.77
CA LYS A 143 22.46 9.24 -19.94
C LYS A 143 23.19 10.17 -18.98
N TYR A 144 23.26 9.80 -17.71
CA TYR A 144 23.91 10.62 -16.68
C TYR A 144 25.41 10.80 -16.94
N LEU A 145 26.11 9.78 -17.41
CA LEU A 145 27.52 9.90 -17.83
C LEU A 145 27.69 10.87 -19.01
N ARG A 146 26.74 10.89 -19.96
CA ARG A 146 26.73 11.87 -21.07
C ARG A 146 26.47 13.29 -20.56
N ASP A 147 25.55 13.46 -19.63
CA ASP A 147 25.24 14.75 -19.01
C ASP A 147 26.43 15.31 -18.21
N LEU A 148 27.31 14.42 -17.69
CA LEU A 148 28.58 14.76 -17.07
C LEU A 148 29.74 14.99 -18.06
N ASN A 149 29.46 15.03 -19.37
CA ASN A 149 30.45 15.16 -20.45
C ASN A 149 31.57 14.09 -20.40
N TYR A 150 31.21 12.85 -20.01
CA TYR A 150 32.15 11.75 -19.99
C TYR A 150 32.45 11.26 -21.43
N GLU A 151 33.68 11.44 -21.88
CA GLU A 151 34.14 11.05 -23.23
C GLU A 151 34.92 9.71 -23.26
N GLY A 152 34.96 8.99 -22.12
CA GLY A 152 35.65 7.70 -22.02
C GLY A 152 34.88 6.52 -22.59
N PRO A 153 35.46 5.29 -22.56
CA PRO A 153 34.80 4.10 -23.04
C PRO A 153 33.50 3.81 -22.25
N VAL A 154 32.48 3.32 -22.97
CA VAL A 154 31.19 2.96 -22.35
C VAL A 154 31.43 1.84 -21.33
N PRO A 155 31.00 1.98 -20.06
CA PRO A 155 31.19 0.94 -19.06
C PRO A 155 30.48 -0.35 -19.47
N GLU A 156 31.12 -1.50 -19.24
CA GLU A 156 30.56 -2.81 -19.61
C GLU A 156 29.52 -3.30 -18.62
N THR A 157 29.64 -2.89 -17.34
CA THR A 157 28.72 -3.34 -16.30
C THR A 157 28.05 -2.18 -15.56
N ARG A 158 26.92 -2.47 -14.91
CA ARG A 158 26.23 -1.53 -14.03
C ARG A 158 27.10 -1.07 -12.85
N ALA A 159 27.97 -1.93 -12.36
CA ALA A 159 28.90 -1.60 -11.28
C ALA A 159 29.97 -0.61 -11.75
N ASP A 160 30.52 -0.81 -12.94
CA ASP A 160 31.51 0.09 -13.55
C ASP A 160 30.90 1.47 -13.82
N ALA A 161 29.68 1.52 -14.35
CA ALA A 161 28.95 2.77 -14.56
C ALA A 161 28.75 3.53 -13.23
N THR A 162 28.40 2.83 -12.15
CA THR A 162 28.24 3.43 -10.83
C THR A 162 29.57 3.96 -10.27
N ALA A 163 30.64 3.21 -10.43
CA ALA A 163 31.96 3.62 -9.97
C ALA A 163 32.46 4.86 -10.71
N LEU A 164 32.25 4.92 -12.03
CA LEU A 164 32.55 6.08 -12.87
C LEU A 164 31.75 7.33 -12.45
N ILE A 165 30.46 7.20 -12.28
CA ILE A 165 29.60 8.30 -11.83
C ILE A 165 30.10 8.85 -10.48
N LYS A 166 30.37 7.99 -9.51
CA LYS A 166 30.90 8.42 -8.19
C LYS A 166 32.25 9.14 -8.27
N ARG A 167 33.04 8.85 -9.29
CA ARG A 167 34.36 9.47 -9.48
C ARG A 167 34.28 10.82 -10.18
N LEU A 168 33.22 11.05 -10.97
CA LEU A 168 33.01 12.26 -11.74
C LEU A 168 32.16 13.31 -10.99
N VAL A 169 31.40 12.88 -10.00
CA VAL A 169 30.62 13.77 -9.12
C VAL A 169 31.44 14.01 -7.86
N PRO A 170 31.88 15.27 -7.57
CA PRO A 170 32.66 15.61 -6.38
C PRO A 170 31.89 15.43 -5.09
#